data_2804e9652892e0247a6a585242bc81c9
#
_entry.id   2804e9652892e0247a6a585242bc81c9
#
_cell.length_a   1.000
_cell.length_b   1.000
_cell.length_c   1.000
_cell.angle_alpha   90.00
_cell.angle_beta   90.00
_cell.angle_gamma   90.00
#
_symmetry.space_group_name_H-M   'P 1'
#
loop_
_entity.id
_entity.type
_entity.pdbx_description
1 polymer ?
#
loop_
_entity_poly.entity_id
_entity_poly.type
_entity_poly.pdbx_seq_one_letter_code
_entity_poly.pdbx_strand_id
1 'polypeptide(L)'
;MPRVSQQYKDDQRAEILAAARRCFVRNGFHHTTMQDVFAEADKSAGAVYRYFPKKEDLIVGVAAENLADVTAILHDALTDGDGERGIGEVMAKLLETVTERHRDTSLATMALMVWSEALRNPELAQQLQAAETIMGQDVAALVHRRQAAGAWTEIPADELARVILSVLPGYLLNLAVLDPRAAAGFPEAVRTLWPK
;
A
#
# COMPACT_ATOMS: atom_id res chain seq x y z
N MET A 1 -20.46 0.95 -34.76
CA MET A 1 -19.96 1.75 -33.64
C MET A 1 -18.51 1.35 -33.36
N PRO A 2 -17.56 2.28 -33.29
CA PRO A 2 -16.19 1.92 -32.96
C PRO A 2 -16.14 1.28 -31.57
N ARG A 3 -15.50 0.13 -31.47
CA ARG A 3 -15.30 -0.60 -30.23
C ARG A 3 -14.33 0.23 -29.38
N VAL A 4 -14.78 0.78 -28.26
CA VAL A 4 -13.93 1.49 -27.30
C VAL A 4 -12.80 0.53 -26.89
N SER A 5 -11.53 0.97 -27.01
CA SER A 5 -10.37 0.13 -26.71
C SER A 5 -10.34 -0.27 -25.21
N GLN A 6 -9.74 -1.40 -24.89
CA GLN A 6 -9.59 -1.83 -23.51
C GLN A 6 -8.79 -0.77 -22.72
N GLN A 7 -7.72 -0.26 -23.29
CA GLN A 7 -6.93 0.83 -22.71
C GLN A 7 -7.78 2.03 -22.29
N TYR A 8 -8.67 2.51 -23.17
CA TYR A 8 -9.55 3.63 -22.81
C TYR A 8 -10.45 3.32 -21.61
N LYS A 9 -10.92 2.05 -21.49
CA LYS A 9 -11.75 1.65 -20.33
C LYS A 9 -10.93 1.64 -19.04
N ASP A 10 -9.70 1.16 -19.12
CA ASP A 10 -8.79 1.08 -17.99
C ASP A 10 -8.38 2.49 -17.53
N ASP A 11 -8.11 3.41 -18.45
CA ASP A 11 -7.83 4.81 -18.16
C ASP A 11 -9.03 5.49 -17.47
N GLN A 12 -10.26 5.28 -18.01
CA GLN A 12 -11.46 5.84 -17.40
C GLN A 12 -11.72 5.28 -15.99
N ARG A 13 -11.46 3.99 -15.78
CA ARG A 13 -11.55 3.36 -14.46
C ARG A 13 -10.56 3.96 -13.48
N ALA A 14 -9.31 4.14 -13.89
CA ALA A 14 -8.25 4.73 -13.08
C ALA A 14 -8.56 6.19 -12.70
N GLU A 15 -9.06 7.01 -13.63
CA GLU A 15 -9.48 8.39 -13.35
C GLU A 15 -10.59 8.45 -12.28
N ILE A 16 -11.58 7.56 -12.37
CA ILE A 16 -12.66 7.50 -11.36
C ILE A 16 -12.13 7.06 -10.00
N LEU A 17 -11.23 6.09 -9.93
CA LEU A 17 -10.62 5.65 -8.67
C LEU A 17 -9.73 6.74 -8.05
N ALA A 18 -8.98 7.49 -8.87
CA ALA A 18 -8.20 8.62 -8.40
C ALA A 18 -9.09 9.73 -7.79
N ALA A 19 -10.23 10.03 -8.43
CA ALA A 19 -11.21 10.97 -7.88
C ALA A 19 -11.84 10.45 -6.58
N ALA A 20 -12.24 9.17 -6.54
CA ALA A 20 -12.77 8.55 -5.34
C ALA A 20 -11.75 8.58 -4.19
N ARG A 21 -10.47 8.29 -4.45
CA ARG A 21 -9.37 8.39 -3.48
C ARG A 21 -9.30 9.79 -2.87
N ARG A 22 -9.33 10.86 -3.68
CA ARG A 22 -9.30 12.24 -3.18
C ARG A 22 -10.51 12.56 -2.29
N CYS A 23 -11.72 12.12 -2.70
CA CYS A 23 -12.93 12.26 -1.89
C CYS A 23 -12.80 11.51 -0.56
N PHE A 24 -12.35 10.27 -0.58
CA PHE A 24 -12.19 9.43 0.61
C PHE A 24 -11.16 10.01 1.59
N VAL A 25 -10.02 10.45 1.11
CA VAL A 25 -8.98 11.07 1.95
C VAL A 25 -9.51 12.35 2.62
N ARG A 26 -10.31 13.14 1.92
CA ARG A 26 -10.88 14.40 2.43
C ARG A 26 -12.02 14.20 3.41
N ASN A 27 -12.94 13.27 3.11
CA ASN A 27 -14.23 13.14 3.80
C ASN A 27 -14.38 11.82 4.58
N GLY A 28 -13.49 10.84 4.38
CA GLY A 28 -13.67 9.47 4.86
C GLY A 28 -14.60 8.63 3.99
N PHE A 29 -14.56 7.30 4.16
CA PHE A 29 -15.42 6.38 3.37
C PHE A 29 -16.91 6.64 3.59
N HIS A 30 -17.32 6.84 4.85
CA HIS A 30 -18.74 6.92 5.20
C HIS A 30 -19.42 8.21 4.76
N HIS A 31 -18.73 9.35 4.85
CA HIS A 31 -19.29 10.66 4.50
C HIS A 31 -19.18 10.99 3.01
N THR A 32 -18.34 10.27 2.25
CA THR A 32 -18.28 10.44 0.79
C THR A 32 -19.51 9.83 0.13
N THR A 33 -20.12 10.59 -0.76
CA THR A 33 -21.26 10.14 -1.59
C THR A 33 -20.80 9.83 -3.02
N MET A 34 -21.63 9.10 -3.79
CA MET A 34 -21.37 8.90 -5.22
C MET A 34 -21.39 10.24 -5.99
N GLN A 35 -22.20 11.20 -5.55
CA GLN A 35 -22.26 12.54 -6.15
C GLN A 35 -20.96 13.31 -6.00
N ASP A 36 -20.30 13.20 -4.84
CA ASP A 36 -18.98 13.81 -4.62
C ASP A 36 -17.96 13.25 -5.61
N VAL A 37 -18.00 11.93 -5.85
CA VAL A 37 -17.10 11.28 -6.80
C VAL A 37 -17.39 11.69 -8.25
N PHE A 38 -18.69 11.85 -8.64
CA PHE A 38 -19.04 12.33 -9.99
C PHE A 38 -18.48 13.73 -10.23
N ALA A 39 -18.69 14.62 -9.26
CA ALA A 39 -18.19 16.00 -9.34
C ALA A 39 -16.66 16.06 -9.37
N GLU A 40 -15.99 15.30 -8.51
CA GLU A 40 -14.52 15.24 -8.43
C GLU A 40 -13.88 14.64 -9.70
N ALA A 41 -14.54 13.66 -10.32
CA ALA A 41 -14.10 13.01 -11.56
C ALA A 41 -14.43 13.80 -12.83
N ASP A 42 -15.24 14.84 -12.73
CA ASP A 42 -15.83 15.56 -13.86
C ASP A 42 -16.52 14.61 -14.86
N LYS A 43 -17.34 13.70 -14.31
CA LYS A 43 -18.02 12.67 -15.11
C LYS A 43 -19.50 12.61 -14.77
N SER A 44 -20.32 12.25 -15.78
CA SER A 44 -21.74 12.02 -15.55
C SER A 44 -21.97 10.79 -14.65
N ALA A 45 -23.07 10.79 -13.89
CA ALA A 45 -23.48 9.66 -13.07
C ALA A 45 -23.49 8.33 -13.85
N GLY A 46 -24.08 8.33 -15.07
CA GLY A 46 -24.11 7.14 -15.92
C GLY A 46 -22.74 6.64 -16.36
N ALA A 47 -21.77 7.54 -16.51
CA ALA A 47 -20.39 7.16 -16.82
C ALA A 47 -19.74 6.43 -15.65
N VAL A 48 -19.91 6.94 -14.41
CA VAL A 48 -19.33 6.32 -13.22
C VAL A 48 -20.02 5.01 -12.85
N TYR A 49 -21.37 4.99 -12.84
CA TYR A 49 -22.14 3.78 -12.52
C TYR A 49 -21.88 2.59 -13.44
N ARG A 50 -21.43 2.85 -14.65
CA ARG A 50 -21.03 1.79 -15.59
C ARG A 50 -19.79 1.01 -15.11
N TYR A 51 -18.88 1.64 -14.38
CA TYR A 51 -17.66 1.04 -13.83
C TYR A 51 -17.83 0.60 -12.38
N PHE A 52 -18.55 1.39 -11.61
CA PHE A 52 -18.73 1.22 -10.17
C PHE A 52 -20.20 1.42 -9.81
N PRO A 53 -21.00 0.35 -9.82
CA PRO A 53 -22.44 0.39 -9.52
C PRO A 53 -22.79 0.93 -8.15
N LYS A 54 -21.87 0.84 -7.17
CA LYS A 54 -22.08 1.30 -5.80
C LYS A 54 -20.80 1.81 -5.17
N LYS A 55 -20.92 2.54 -4.05
CA LYS A 55 -19.77 3.12 -3.33
C LYS A 55 -18.79 2.06 -2.80
N GLU A 56 -19.31 0.93 -2.36
CA GLU A 56 -18.52 -0.20 -1.89
C GLU A 56 -17.55 -0.70 -2.96
N ASP A 57 -17.95 -0.72 -4.22
CA ASP A 57 -17.08 -1.11 -5.33
C ASP A 57 -15.91 -0.11 -5.53
N LEU A 58 -16.16 1.18 -5.29
CA LEU A 58 -15.11 2.21 -5.28
C LEU A 58 -14.14 2.02 -4.09
N ILE A 59 -14.67 1.71 -2.90
CA ILE A 59 -13.84 1.46 -1.72
C ILE A 59 -12.91 0.26 -1.97
N VAL A 60 -13.46 -0.85 -2.45
CA VAL A 60 -12.70 -2.06 -2.79
C VAL A 60 -11.67 -1.76 -3.89
N GLY A 61 -12.06 -1.01 -4.92
CA GLY A 61 -11.16 -0.64 -6.02
C GLY A 61 -9.98 0.23 -5.55
N VAL A 62 -10.24 1.26 -4.75
CA VAL A 62 -9.18 2.14 -4.19
C VAL A 62 -8.30 1.38 -3.21
N ALA A 63 -8.88 0.47 -2.42
CA ALA A 63 -8.12 -0.39 -1.51
C ALA A 63 -7.17 -1.32 -2.28
N ALA A 64 -7.64 -1.94 -3.35
CA ALA A 64 -6.83 -2.83 -4.19
C ALA A 64 -5.65 -2.08 -4.83
N GLU A 65 -5.86 -0.86 -5.35
CA GLU A 65 -4.77 -0.02 -5.84
C GLU A 65 -3.76 0.32 -4.74
N ASN A 66 -4.23 0.70 -3.56
CA ASN A 66 -3.35 1.05 -2.45
C ASN A 66 -2.50 -0.14 -1.98
N LEU A 67 -3.08 -1.33 -1.92
CA LEU A 67 -2.36 -2.56 -1.57
C LEU A 67 -1.35 -2.96 -2.64
N ALA A 68 -1.73 -2.82 -3.92
CA ALA A 68 -0.82 -3.06 -5.04
C ALA A 68 0.37 -2.11 -5.02
N ASP A 69 0.14 -0.81 -4.73
CA ASP A 69 1.21 0.18 -4.57
C ASP A 69 2.20 -0.22 -3.46
N VAL A 70 1.70 -0.58 -2.27
CA VAL A 70 2.55 -0.99 -1.13
C VAL A 70 3.34 -2.26 -1.46
N THR A 71 2.68 -3.24 -2.07
CA THR A 71 3.34 -4.51 -2.46
C THR A 71 4.42 -4.27 -3.51
N ALA A 72 4.15 -3.42 -4.51
CA ALA A 72 5.13 -3.07 -5.53
C ALA A 72 6.35 -2.34 -4.94
N ILE A 73 6.12 -1.35 -4.05
CA ILE A 73 7.20 -0.63 -3.38
C ILE A 73 8.10 -1.58 -2.59
N LEU A 74 7.52 -2.54 -1.87
CA LEU A 74 8.28 -3.55 -1.15
C LEU A 74 9.07 -4.44 -2.12
N HIS A 75 8.41 -4.94 -3.15
CA HIS A 75 9.06 -5.79 -4.16
C HIS A 75 10.24 -5.08 -4.82
N ASP A 76 10.05 -3.83 -5.23
CA ASP A 76 11.11 -3.01 -5.82
C ASP A 76 12.27 -2.81 -4.84
N ALA A 77 11.99 -2.51 -3.56
CA ALA A 77 13.01 -2.37 -2.54
C ALA A 77 13.81 -3.66 -2.30
N LEU A 78 13.16 -4.83 -2.43
CA LEU A 78 13.78 -6.16 -2.27
C LEU A 78 14.63 -6.58 -3.47
N THR A 79 14.27 -6.11 -4.68
CA THR A 79 14.89 -6.51 -5.96
C THR A 79 15.87 -5.48 -6.51
N ASP A 80 15.83 -4.24 -6.01
CA ASP A 80 16.72 -3.17 -6.43
C ASP A 80 18.17 -3.47 -6.02
N GLY A 81 19.06 -3.57 -7.01
CA GLY A 81 20.48 -3.88 -6.84
C GLY A 81 20.84 -5.36 -7.01
N ASP A 82 22.05 -5.72 -6.59
CA ASP A 82 22.66 -7.05 -6.79
C ASP A 82 22.27 -8.11 -5.73
N GLY A 83 21.30 -7.81 -4.87
CA GLY A 83 20.86 -8.71 -3.80
C GLY A 83 21.78 -8.76 -2.58
N GLU A 84 22.83 -7.92 -2.52
CA GLU A 84 23.79 -7.86 -1.39
C GLU A 84 23.34 -6.93 -0.26
N ARG A 85 22.28 -6.14 -0.47
CA ARG A 85 21.78 -5.18 0.53
C ARG A 85 21.28 -5.89 1.79
N GLY A 86 21.68 -5.37 2.95
CA GLY A 86 21.15 -5.80 4.24
C GLY A 86 19.67 -5.47 4.41
N ILE A 87 18.99 -6.17 5.33
CA ILE A 87 17.55 -5.92 5.62
C ILE A 87 17.33 -4.47 6.03
N GLY A 88 18.22 -3.88 6.84
CA GLY A 88 18.14 -2.48 7.24
C GLY A 88 18.11 -1.52 6.05
N GLU A 89 18.94 -1.76 5.04
CA GLU A 89 18.98 -0.95 3.82
C GLU A 89 17.70 -1.10 2.99
N VAL A 90 17.23 -2.34 2.81
CA VAL A 90 15.96 -2.62 2.11
C VAL A 90 14.78 -1.93 2.81
N MET A 91 14.71 -2.07 4.13
CA MET A 91 13.64 -1.44 4.91
C MET A 91 13.72 0.09 4.91
N ALA A 92 14.92 0.66 5.00
CA ALA A 92 15.09 2.10 4.90
C ALA A 92 14.60 2.62 3.55
N LYS A 93 15.00 1.97 2.45
CA LYS A 93 14.54 2.30 1.09
C LYS A 93 13.02 2.19 0.95
N LEU A 94 12.42 1.12 1.48
CA LEU A 94 10.97 0.96 1.54
C LEU A 94 10.30 2.16 2.22
N LEU A 95 10.76 2.54 3.42
CA LEU A 95 10.17 3.63 4.19
C LEU A 95 10.35 5.00 3.50
N GLU A 96 11.48 5.25 2.86
CA GLU A 96 11.75 6.45 2.05
C GLU A 96 10.75 6.53 0.89
N THR A 97 10.62 5.45 0.11
CA THR A 97 9.70 5.39 -1.04
C THR A 97 8.23 5.52 -0.61
N VAL A 98 7.84 4.88 0.50
CA VAL A 98 6.51 5.03 1.09
C VAL A 98 6.24 6.49 1.49
N THR A 99 7.24 7.19 2.03
CA THR A 99 7.10 8.61 2.39
C THR A 99 6.86 9.49 1.17
N GLU A 100 7.63 9.28 0.11
CA GLU A 100 7.45 9.99 -1.15
C GLU A 100 6.05 9.72 -1.73
N ARG A 101 5.68 8.45 -1.84
CA ARG A 101 4.35 8.06 -2.34
C ARG A 101 3.22 8.62 -1.48
N HIS A 102 3.41 8.69 -0.16
CA HIS A 102 2.40 9.27 0.73
C HIS A 102 2.16 10.75 0.45
N ARG A 103 3.19 11.54 0.14
CA ARG A 103 3.06 12.97 -0.22
C ARG A 103 2.19 13.15 -1.47
N ASP A 104 2.33 12.25 -2.44
CA ASP A 104 1.65 12.35 -3.74
C ASP A 104 0.22 11.80 -3.70
N THR A 105 0.01 10.68 -3.00
CA THR A 105 -1.23 9.89 -3.10
C THR A 105 -1.96 9.68 -1.78
N SER A 106 -1.44 10.23 -0.67
CA SER A 106 -1.95 9.98 0.69
C SER A 106 -1.97 8.49 1.04
N LEU A 107 -0.97 7.72 0.56
CA LEU A 107 -0.89 6.27 0.68
C LEU A 107 -1.10 5.78 2.12
N ALA A 108 -0.41 6.38 3.10
CA ALA A 108 -0.51 5.98 4.50
C ALA A 108 -1.91 6.23 5.08
N THR A 109 -2.50 7.40 4.80
CA THR A 109 -3.88 7.70 5.22
C THR A 109 -4.86 6.68 4.65
N MET A 110 -4.74 6.35 3.36
CA MET A 110 -5.58 5.37 2.71
C MET A 110 -5.40 3.98 3.32
N ALA A 111 -4.16 3.56 3.62
CA ALA A 111 -3.89 2.26 4.24
C ALA A 111 -4.62 2.12 5.60
N LEU A 112 -4.55 3.14 6.46
CA LEU A 112 -5.25 3.11 7.75
C LEU A 112 -6.77 3.05 7.60
N MET A 113 -7.33 3.77 6.61
CA MET A 113 -8.77 3.72 6.32
C MET A 113 -9.19 2.32 5.84
N VAL A 114 -8.39 1.70 4.96
CA VAL A 114 -8.63 0.33 4.48
C VAL A 114 -8.56 -0.68 5.62
N TRP A 115 -7.58 -0.58 6.51
CA TRP A 115 -7.49 -1.46 7.69
C TRP A 115 -8.70 -1.31 8.62
N SER A 116 -9.12 -0.06 8.87
CA SER A 116 -10.32 0.18 9.67
C SER A 116 -11.58 -0.41 9.04
N GLU A 117 -11.72 -0.30 7.72
CA GLU A 117 -12.87 -0.83 6.99
C GLU A 117 -12.85 -2.36 6.90
N ALA A 118 -11.67 -2.97 6.76
CA ALA A 118 -11.50 -4.43 6.71
C ALA A 118 -12.01 -5.15 7.98
N LEU A 119 -12.09 -4.46 9.13
CA LEU A 119 -12.71 -5.02 10.34
C LEU A 119 -14.20 -5.33 10.16
N ARG A 120 -14.86 -4.75 9.17
CA ARG A 120 -16.30 -4.89 8.89
C ARG A 120 -16.60 -5.41 7.49
N ASN A 121 -15.60 -5.42 6.60
CA ASN A 121 -15.74 -5.85 5.21
C ASN A 121 -14.86 -7.08 4.96
N PRO A 122 -15.46 -8.29 4.86
CA PRO A 122 -14.71 -9.53 4.67
C PRO A 122 -13.93 -9.58 3.34
N GLU A 123 -14.40 -8.92 2.29
CA GLU A 123 -13.70 -8.86 1.00
C GLU A 123 -12.39 -8.07 1.14
N LEU A 124 -12.42 -6.91 1.81
CA LEU A 124 -11.21 -6.14 2.10
C LEU A 124 -10.26 -6.89 3.04
N ALA A 125 -10.79 -7.60 4.03
CA ALA A 125 -9.98 -8.43 4.92
C ALA A 125 -9.22 -9.52 4.14
N GLN A 126 -9.87 -10.18 3.19
CA GLN A 126 -9.24 -11.18 2.32
C GLN A 126 -8.16 -10.57 1.42
N GLN A 127 -8.41 -9.39 0.86
CA GLN A 127 -7.41 -8.70 0.04
C GLN A 127 -6.18 -8.30 0.87
N LEU A 128 -6.36 -7.81 2.10
CA LEU A 128 -5.27 -7.51 3.03
C LEU A 128 -4.46 -8.76 3.36
N GLN A 129 -5.12 -9.86 3.70
CA GLN A 129 -4.45 -11.13 4.01
C GLN A 129 -3.65 -11.68 2.83
N ALA A 130 -4.20 -11.56 1.61
CA ALA A 130 -3.50 -11.97 0.40
C ALA A 130 -2.24 -11.13 0.16
N ALA A 131 -2.33 -9.80 0.30
CA ALA A 131 -1.20 -8.88 0.16
C ALA A 131 -0.12 -9.14 1.24
N GLU A 132 -0.54 -9.33 2.51
CA GLU A 132 0.37 -9.68 3.60
C GLU A 132 1.11 -10.99 3.35
N THR A 133 0.41 -12.01 2.80
CA THR A 133 1.01 -13.29 2.47
C THR A 133 2.09 -13.13 1.40
N ILE A 134 1.83 -12.37 0.33
CA ILE A 134 2.81 -12.10 -0.74
C ILE A 134 4.02 -11.35 -0.18
N MET A 135 3.80 -10.27 0.55
CA MET A 135 4.87 -9.49 1.17
C MET A 135 5.70 -10.34 2.15
N GLY A 136 5.03 -11.21 2.92
CA GLY A 136 5.67 -12.13 3.86
C GLY A 136 6.61 -13.10 3.16
N GLN A 137 6.17 -13.69 2.05
CA GLN A 137 6.98 -14.61 1.24
C GLN A 137 8.20 -13.90 0.64
N ASP A 138 8.05 -12.69 0.12
CA ASP A 138 9.14 -11.90 -0.46
C ASP A 138 10.20 -11.56 0.59
N VAL A 139 9.78 -11.10 1.78
CA VAL A 139 10.71 -10.80 2.89
C VAL A 139 11.35 -12.08 3.44
N ALA A 140 10.59 -13.16 3.59
CA ALA A 140 11.16 -14.45 4.04
C ALA A 140 12.23 -14.97 3.07
N ALA A 141 12.04 -14.81 1.77
CA ALA A 141 13.04 -15.16 0.77
C ALA A 141 14.35 -14.36 0.94
N LEU A 142 14.26 -13.05 1.26
CA LEU A 142 15.43 -12.25 1.61
C LEU A 142 16.10 -12.77 2.88
N VAL A 143 15.34 -13.03 3.94
CA VAL A 143 15.85 -13.56 5.21
C VAL A 143 16.56 -14.89 4.99
N HIS A 144 15.98 -15.82 4.23
CA HIS A 144 16.61 -17.11 3.90
C HIS A 144 17.96 -16.92 3.22
N ARG A 145 18.06 -16.00 2.25
CA ARG A 145 19.37 -15.71 1.60
C ARG A 145 20.40 -15.21 2.61
N ARG A 146 20.02 -14.38 3.55
CA ARG A 146 20.91 -13.85 4.60
C ARG A 146 21.31 -14.91 5.64
N GLN A 147 20.37 -15.80 5.99
CA GLN A 147 20.67 -16.95 6.85
C GLN A 147 21.68 -17.92 6.21
N ALA A 148 21.55 -18.15 4.91
CA ALA A 148 22.52 -18.95 4.15
C ALA A 148 23.93 -18.30 4.15
N ALA A 149 24.01 -16.97 4.30
CA ALA A 149 25.27 -16.23 4.47
C ALA A 149 25.72 -16.11 5.94
N GLY A 150 25.04 -16.75 6.89
CA GLY A 150 25.43 -16.81 8.31
C GLY A 150 24.75 -15.79 9.24
N ALA A 151 23.77 -15.01 8.74
CA ALA A 151 23.03 -14.08 9.58
C ALA A 151 21.79 -14.74 10.22
N TRP A 152 21.46 -14.38 11.47
CA TRP A 152 20.21 -14.78 12.18
C TRP A 152 19.83 -16.26 12.10
N THR A 153 20.77 -17.15 12.24
CA THR A 153 20.58 -18.60 12.03
C THR A 153 19.66 -19.27 13.06
N GLU A 154 19.35 -18.62 14.16
CA GLU A 154 18.57 -19.18 15.27
C GLU A 154 17.06 -18.88 15.18
N ILE A 155 16.62 -17.96 14.30
CA ILE A 155 15.23 -17.55 14.19
C ILE A 155 14.67 -18.07 12.87
N PRO A 156 13.49 -18.75 12.85
CA PRO A 156 12.84 -19.15 11.60
C PRO A 156 12.59 -17.95 10.69
N ALA A 157 12.91 -18.08 9.40
CA ALA A 157 12.83 -16.97 8.44
C ALA A 157 11.44 -16.35 8.35
N ASP A 158 10.38 -17.17 8.39
CA ASP A 158 9.00 -16.69 8.34
C ASP A 158 8.61 -15.89 9.58
N GLU A 159 9.16 -16.23 10.75
CA GLU A 159 8.93 -15.49 11.99
C GLU A 159 9.65 -14.14 11.94
N LEU A 160 10.88 -14.14 11.49
CA LEU A 160 11.66 -12.90 11.34
C LEU A 160 11.05 -11.99 10.28
N ALA A 161 10.56 -12.55 9.16
CA ALA A 161 9.84 -11.78 8.13
C ALA A 161 8.60 -11.07 8.68
N ARG A 162 7.81 -11.75 9.53
CA ARG A 162 6.64 -11.12 10.19
C ARG A 162 7.05 -9.97 11.11
N VAL A 163 8.12 -10.11 11.87
CA VAL A 163 8.65 -9.02 12.72
C VAL A 163 9.08 -7.83 11.85
N ILE A 164 9.83 -8.09 10.79
CA ILE A 164 10.30 -7.05 9.85
C ILE A 164 9.12 -6.30 9.23
N LEU A 165 8.12 -7.02 8.72
CA LEU A 165 6.92 -6.42 8.12
C LEU A 165 6.10 -5.61 9.11
N SER A 166 6.13 -5.95 10.41
CA SER A 166 5.41 -5.21 11.44
C SER A 166 5.92 -3.77 11.65
N VAL A 167 7.07 -3.41 11.10
CA VAL A 167 7.59 -2.03 11.11
C VAL A 167 6.74 -1.12 10.21
N LEU A 168 6.31 -1.61 9.06
CA LEU A 168 5.59 -0.80 8.06
C LEU A 168 4.26 -0.23 8.58
N PRO A 169 3.36 -1.00 9.22
CA PRO A 169 2.15 -0.46 9.82
C PRO A 169 2.39 0.66 10.83
N GLY A 170 3.37 0.49 11.71
CA GLY A 170 3.75 1.52 12.68
C GLY A 170 4.27 2.79 12.00
N TYR A 171 5.04 2.64 10.94
CA TYR A 171 5.52 3.76 10.14
C TYR A 171 4.39 4.51 9.43
N LEU A 172 3.45 3.79 8.80
CA LEU A 172 2.28 4.38 8.15
C LEU A 172 1.41 5.16 9.14
N LEU A 173 1.26 4.65 10.37
CA LEU A 173 0.56 5.36 11.44
C LEU A 173 1.25 6.69 11.79
N ASN A 174 2.58 6.69 11.89
CA ASN A 174 3.35 7.90 12.15
C ASN A 174 3.18 8.93 11.02
N LEU A 175 3.25 8.52 9.77
CA LEU A 175 3.09 9.40 8.62
C LEU A 175 1.69 10.03 8.53
N ALA A 176 0.65 9.26 8.82
CA ALA A 176 -0.73 9.68 8.58
C ALA A 176 -1.38 10.40 9.76
N VAL A 177 -0.98 10.08 10.99
CA VAL A 177 -1.75 10.47 12.20
C VAL A 177 -0.90 11.10 13.29
N LEU A 178 0.28 10.52 13.61
CA LEU A 178 0.99 10.90 14.82
C LEU A 178 1.89 12.12 14.60
N ASP A 179 3.07 11.93 14.06
CA ASP A 179 4.02 13.01 13.79
C ASP A 179 4.87 12.70 12.54
N PRO A 180 4.52 13.30 11.40
CA PRO A 180 5.31 13.14 10.19
C PRO A 180 6.78 13.58 10.32
N ARG A 181 7.09 14.49 11.27
CA ARG A 181 8.47 14.93 11.52
C ARG A 181 9.25 13.87 12.29
N ALA A 182 8.60 13.22 13.27
CA ALA A 182 9.20 12.07 13.96
C ALA A 182 9.48 10.91 13.00
N ALA A 183 8.61 10.71 12.01
CA ALA A 183 8.82 9.69 10.98
C ALA A 183 10.09 9.91 10.13
N ALA A 184 10.57 11.13 10.00
CA ALA A 184 11.74 11.45 9.15
C ALA A 184 13.04 10.72 9.57
N GLY A 185 13.20 10.39 10.84
CA GLY A 185 14.36 9.65 11.36
C GLY A 185 14.26 8.13 11.26
N PHE A 186 13.08 7.58 10.94
CA PHE A 186 12.86 6.13 10.92
C PHE A 186 13.74 5.38 9.90
N PRO A 187 13.86 5.85 8.63
CA PRO A 187 14.69 5.14 7.66
C PRO A 187 16.12 4.94 8.13
N GLU A 188 16.73 5.99 8.68
CA GLU A 188 18.11 5.91 9.18
C GLU A 188 18.23 5.04 10.43
N ALA A 189 17.26 5.12 11.35
CA ALA A 189 17.24 4.26 12.54
C ALA A 189 17.12 2.78 12.14
N VAL A 190 16.25 2.46 11.18
CA VAL A 190 16.07 1.09 10.68
C VAL A 190 17.33 0.59 9.96
N ARG A 191 18.00 1.44 9.18
CA ARG A 191 19.27 1.12 8.51
C ARG A 191 20.35 0.71 9.54
N THR A 192 20.34 1.34 10.70
CA THR A 192 21.33 1.11 11.76
C THR A 192 20.97 -0.09 12.64
N LEU A 193 19.69 -0.37 12.87
CA LEU A 193 19.21 -1.44 13.75
C LEU A 193 19.52 -2.85 13.24
N TRP A 194 19.45 -3.05 11.92
CA TRP A 194 19.73 -4.35 11.31
C TRP A 194 21.11 -4.38 10.73
N PRO A 195 21.99 -5.31 11.20
CA PRO A 195 23.34 -5.47 10.66
C PRO A 195 23.32 -5.84 9.18
N LYS A 196 24.38 -5.50 8.50
CA LYS A 196 24.62 -5.80 7.07
C LYS A 196 24.70 -7.29 6.82
#